data_72cf36253c785599becb29a8e94b290c
#
_entry.id   72cf36253c785599becb29a8e94b290c
#
_cell.length_a   1.000
_cell.length_b   1.000
_cell.length_c   1.000
_cell.angle_alpha   90.00
_cell.angle_beta   90.00
_cell.angle_gamma   90.00
#
_symmetry.space_group_name_H-M   'P 1'
#
loop_
_entity.id
_entity.type
_entity.pdbx_description
1 polymer ?
#
loop_
_entity_poly.entity_id
_entity_poly.type
_entity_poly.pdbx_seq_one_letter_code
_entity_poly.pdbx_strand_id
1 'polypeptide(L)'
;MPKILRVIDNSDAFHQEHFLFDIPFKILINGKSQLSGKTTIILGLLLDPNFKYHDKFDGDNIYIVSDNKLDNKLKLLMNYKEIPESNYMSYNENELENLYSELEEEFMEEQMEGKKISNRLIIFDDVGYSGSLKNKSFGIISKLVSNGRHLNLSQIYSSSVSLWLVPLYAPNLLGQFSLILP
;
A
#
# COMPACT_ATOMS: atom_id res chain seq x y z
N MET A 1 -3.93 -20.66 32.20
CA MET A 1 -4.24 -19.84 31.03
C MET A 1 -4.11 -18.37 31.41
N PRO A 2 -3.29 -17.56 30.77
CA PRO A 2 -3.23 -16.13 31.04
C PRO A 2 -4.55 -15.48 30.66
N LYS A 3 -5.15 -14.71 31.57
CA LYS A 3 -6.34 -13.92 31.28
C LYS A 3 -5.91 -12.72 30.42
N ILE A 4 -6.44 -12.66 29.21
CA ILE A 4 -6.34 -11.45 28.38
C ILE A 4 -7.21 -10.39 29.06
N LEU A 5 -6.56 -9.40 29.66
CA LEU A 5 -7.27 -8.23 30.18
C LEU A 5 -7.77 -7.42 28.98
N ARG A 6 -9.08 -7.27 28.87
CA ARG A 6 -9.70 -6.39 27.90
C ARG A 6 -9.38 -4.96 28.34
N VAL A 7 -8.54 -4.29 27.58
CA VAL A 7 -8.32 -2.84 27.75
C VAL A 7 -9.61 -2.17 27.28
N ILE A 8 -10.35 -1.56 28.19
CA ILE A 8 -11.46 -0.69 27.85
C ILE A 8 -10.82 0.64 27.47
N ASP A 9 -10.66 0.81 26.19
CA ASP A 9 -10.24 2.06 25.59
C ASP A 9 -11.52 2.80 25.17
N ASN A 10 -11.58 4.10 25.44
CA ASN A 10 -12.70 4.95 25.02
C ASN A 10 -12.73 5.21 23.50
N SER A 11 -12.00 4.43 22.73
CA SER A 11 -12.03 4.43 21.27
C SER A 11 -13.18 3.60 20.69
N ASP A 12 -14.32 3.50 21.39
CA ASP A 12 -15.57 2.90 20.87
C ASP A 12 -16.06 3.51 19.54
N ALA A 13 -15.38 4.56 19.06
CA ALA A 13 -15.58 5.11 17.74
C ALA A 13 -15.12 4.20 16.57
N PHE A 14 -14.37 3.14 16.84
CA PHE A 14 -13.89 2.19 15.83
C PHE A 14 -14.65 0.86 15.88
N HIS A 15 -15.96 0.90 15.86
CA HIS A 15 -16.75 -0.24 15.43
C HIS A 15 -16.56 -0.46 13.93
N GLN A 16 -15.42 -1.03 13.57
CA GLN A 16 -15.28 -1.61 12.25
C GLN A 16 -16.09 -2.91 12.24
N GLU A 17 -17.24 -2.87 11.59
CA GLU A 17 -18.03 -4.08 11.28
C GLU A 17 -17.24 -5.09 10.45
N HIS A 18 -16.12 -4.65 9.84
CA HIS A 18 -15.20 -5.46 9.07
C HIS A 18 -13.77 -5.15 9.50
N PHE A 19 -12.92 -6.17 9.62
CA PHE A 19 -11.49 -6.08 9.98
C PHE A 19 -10.62 -5.33 8.94
N LEU A 20 -11.20 -4.51 8.09
CA LEU A 20 -10.54 -3.80 7.01
C LEU A 20 -10.48 -2.31 7.30
N PHE A 21 -9.39 -1.69 6.85
CA PHE A 21 -9.10 -0.27 7.09
C PHE A 21 -9.92 0.64 6.19
N ASP A 22 -10.19 1.84 6.66
CA ASP A 22 -10.80 2.87 5.82
C ASP A 22 -9.79 3.45 4.83
N ILE A 23 -10.28 3.92 3.69
CA ILE A 23 -9.49 4.57 2.64
C ILE A 23 -9.31 6.05 3.04
N PRO A 24 -8.09 6.60 2.93
CA PRO A 24 -6.86 5.94 2.53
C PRO A 24 -6.17 5.18 3.68
N PHE A 25 -5.67 4.00 3.39
CA PHE A 25 -4.98 3.13 4.34
C PHE A 25 -3.50 2.95 4.02
N LYS A 26 -2.75 2.40 5.00
CA LYS A 26 -1.39 1.89 4.81
C LYS A 26 -1.29 0.50 5.41
N ILE A 27 -0.84 -0.46 4.61
CA ILE A 27 -0.68 -1.85 5.02
C ILE A 27 0.77 -2.27 4.79
N LEU A 28 1.40 -2.85 5.81
CA LEU A 28 2.67 -3.53 5.68
C LEU A 28 2.44 -5.04 5.78
N ILE A 29 2.80 -5.77 4.73
CA ILE A 29 2.74 -7.23 4.67
C ILE A 29 4.18 -7.74 4.73
N ASN A 30 4.57 -8.31 5.85
CA ASN A 30 5.90 -8.87 6.04
C ASN A 30 5.84 -10.40 6.13
N GLY A 31 6.73 -11.07 5.44
CA GLY A 31 6.81 -12.52 5.46
C GLY A 31 8.05 -13.02 4.74
N LYS A 32 8.49 -14.25 5.03
CA LYS A 32 9.68 -14.84 4.40
C LYS A 32 9.57 -14.81 2.87
N SER A 33 10.72 -14.69 2.21
CA SER A 33 10.81 -14.89 0.76
C SER A 33 10.32 -16.30 0.45
N GLN A 34 9.53 -16.45 -0.61
CA GLN A 34 8.92 -17.71 -1.07
C GLN A 34 7.87 -18.29 -0.09
N LEU A 35 6.73 -18.71 -0.63
CA LEU A 35 5.62 -19.40 0.04
C LEU A 35 4.90 -18.63 1.17
N SER A 36 5.31 -17.41 1.52
CA SER A 36 4.63 -16.64 2.59
C SER A 36 3.25 -16.08 2.20
N GLY A 37 2.91 -16.10 0.92
CA GLY A 37 1.59 -15.67 0.46
C GLY A 37 1.36 -14.16 0.41
N LYS A 38 2.40 -13.31 0.55
CA LYS A 38 2.28 -11.83 0.52
C LYS A 38 1.48 -11.31 -0.66
N THR A 39 1.92 -11.62 -1.88
CA THR A 39 1.23 -11.21 -3.11
C THR A 39 -0.16 -11.84 -3.20
N THR A 40 -0.36 -13.05 -2.66
CA THR A 40 -1.70 -13.69 -2.61
C THR A 40 -2.67 -12.90 -1.72
N ILE A 41 -2.19 -12.34 -0.61
CA ILE A 41 -2.99 -11.48 0.26
C ILE A 41 -3.38 -10.19 -0.48
N ILE A 42 -2.43 -9.57 -1.19
CA ILE A 42 -2.71 -8.38 -2.01
C ILE A 42 -3.82 -8.69 -3.03
N LEU A 43 -3.71 -9.81 -3.74
CA LEU A 43 -4.73 -10.25 -4.67
C LEU A 43 -6.08 -10.48 -3.97
N GLY A 44 -6.07 -11.18 -2.84
CA GLY A 44 -7.29 -11.42 -2.06
C GLY A 44 -7.99 -10.13 -1.69
N LEU A 45 -7.25 -9.14 -1.16
CA LEU A 45 -7.81 -7.85 -0.77
C LEU A 45 -8.47 -7.09 -1.94
N LEU A 46 -7.91 -7.20 -3.15
CA LEU A 46 -8.33 -6.40 -4.31
C LEU A 46 -9.23 -7.13 -5.29
N LEU A 47 -9.19 -8.48 -5.32
CA LEU A 47 -9.94 -9.28 -6.29
C LEU A 47 -11.10 -10.07 -5.69
N ASP A 48 -11.08 -10.36 -4.38
CA ASP A 48 -12.15 -11.10 -3.74
C ASP A 48 -13.33 -10.15 -3.46
N PRO A 49 -14.53 -10.40 -4.04
CA PRO A 49 -15.71 -9.56 -3.85
C PRO A 49 -16.21 -9.51 -2.40
N ASN A 50 -15.77 -10.45 -1.54
CA ASN A 50 -16.09 -10.39 -0.11
C ASN A 50 -15.32 -9.33 0.64
N PHE A 51 -14.23 -8.79 0.06
CA PHE A 51 -13.50 -7.69 0.64
C PHE A 51 -13.97 -6.33 0.11
N LYS A 52 -14.05 -5.35 1.01
CA LYS A 52 -14.55 -4.01 0.68
C LYS A 52 -13.70 -3.24 -0.33
N TYR A 53 -12.48 -3.71 -0.63
CA TYR A 53 -11.57 -3.03 -1.57
C TYR A 53 -11.74 -3.48 -3.02
N HIS A 54 -12.53 -4.55 -3.25
CA HIS A 54 -12.74 -5.11 -4.58
C HIS A 54 -13.18 -4.06 -5.62
N ASP A 55 -14.05 -3.15 -5.23
CA ASP A 55 -14.66 -2.14 -6.10
C ASP A 55 -14.27 -0.68 -5.75
N LYS A 56 -13.21 -0.49 -4.98
CA LYS A 56 -12.83 0.84 -4.47
C LYS A 56 -11.73 1.53 -5.25
N PHE A 57 -10.99 0.78 -6.06
CA PHE A 57 -9.88 1.30 -6.85
C PHE A 57 -10.09 0.91 -8.32
N ASP A 58 -10.18 1.91 -9.17
CA ASP A 58 -10.17 1.75 -10.61
C ASP A 58 -8.76 1.44 -11.09
N GLY A 59 -8.59 0.69 -12.17
CA GLY A 59 -7.29 0.25 -12.65
C GLY A 59 -6.34 1.40 -12.96
N ASP A 60 -6.84 2.49 -13.54
CA ASP A 60 -6.06 3.70 -13.84
C ASP A 60 -5.46 4.35 -12.59
N ASN A 61 -6.06 4.13 -11.43
CA ASN A 61 -5.64 4.67 -10.13
C ASN A 61 -4.84 3.67 -9.28
N ILE A 62 -4.42 2.55 -9.86
CA ILE A 62 -3.56 1.55 -9.19
C ILE A 62 -2.16 1.59 -9.80
N TYR A 63 -1.17 1.79 -8.96
CA TYR A 63 0.26 1.85 -9.34
C TYR A 63 1.00 0.70 -8.67
N ILE A 64 1.85 0.00 -9.42
CA ILE A 64 2.62 -1.15 -8.93
C ILE A 64 4.11 -0.85 -9.09
N VAL A 65 4.83 -0.89 -7.98
CA VAL A 65 6.28 -0.75 -7.93
C VAL A 65 6.87 -2.10 -7.55
N SER A 66 7.50 -2.78 -8.50
CA SER A 66 8.12 -4.08 -8.27
C SER A 66 9.25 -4.33 -9.25
N ASP A 67 10.36 -4.88 -8.76
CA ASP A 67 11.48 -5.29 -9.61
C ASP A 67 11.23 -6.65 -10.30
N ASN A 68 10.17 -7.36 -9.91
CA ASN A 68 9.83 -8.68 -10.46
C ASN A 68 8.76 -8.60 -11.55
N LYS A 69 9.15 -8.17 -12.75
CA LYS A 69 8.26 -8.07 -13.93
C LYS A 69 7.63 -9.41 -14.40
N LEU A 70 8.09 -10.52 -13.85
CA LEU A 70 7.62 -11.86 -14.25
C LEU A 70 6.62 -12.47 -13.26
N ASP A 71 6.23 -11.76 -12.20
CA ASP A 71 5.27 -12.30 -11.24
C ASP A 71 3.89 -12.46 -11.88
N ASN A 72 3.48 -13.72 -12.03
CA ASN A 72 2.20 -14.08 -12.66
C ASN A 72 0.99 -13.59 -11.85
N LYS A 73 1.15 -13.40 -10.54
CA LYS A 73 0.08 -12.90 -9.67
C LYS A 73 -0.14 -11.41 -9.89
N LEU A 74 0.94 -10.62 -10.01
CA LEU A 74 0.82 -9.21 -10.35
C LEU A 74 0.23 -9.02 -11.75
N LYS A 75 0.63 -9.85 -12.72
CA LYS A 75 0.01 -9.84 -14.06
C LYS A 75 -1.47 -10.18 -14.00
N LEU A 76 -1.86 -11.13 -13.16
CA LEU A 76 -3.29 -11.45 -12.95
C LEU A 76 -4.05 -10.24 -12.39
N LEU A 77 -3.46 -9.53 -11.41
CA LEU A 77 -4.03 -8.30 -10.85
C LEU A 77 -4.21 -7.23 -11.93
N MET A 78 -3.14 -6.99 -12.72
CA MET A 78 -3.18 -6.01 -13.81
C MET A 78 -4.27 -6.31 -14.82
N ASN A 79 -4.35 -7.56 -15.26
CA ASN A 79 -5.37 -7.97 -16.24
C ASN A 79 -6.78 -7.86 -15.68
N TYR A 80 -7.00 -8.28 -14.44
CA TYR A 80 -8.34 -8.27 -13.84
C TYR A 80 -8.84 -6.86 -13.55
N LYS A 81 -7.95 -5.97 -13.12
CA LYS A 81 -8.25 -4.57 -12.79
C LYS A 81 -8.05 -3.62 -13.96
N GLU A 82 -7.63 -4.13 -15.11
CA GLU A 82 -7.33 -3.31 -16.30
C GLU A 82 -6.28 -2.22 -16.01
N ILE A 83 -5.28 -2.55 -15.19
CA ILE A 83 -4.22 -1.61 -14.82
C ILE A 83 -3.33 -1.35 -16.05
N PRO A 84 -3.13 -0.09 -16.46
CA PRO A 84 -2.25 0.25 -17.56
C PRO A 84 -0.80 -0.23 -17.33
N GLU A 85 -0.11 -0.64 -18.38
CA GLU A 85 1.31 -1.03 -18.28
C GLU A 85 2.20 0.13 -17.80
N SER A 86 1.82 1.36 -18.09
CA SER A 86 2.50 2.57 -17.59
C SER A 86 2.50 2.68 -16.07
N ASN A 87 1.51 2.10 -15.41
CA ASN A 87 1.38 2.12 -13.96
C ASN A 87 2.16 0.99 -13.28
N TYR A 88 2.90 0.17 -14.05
CA TYR A 88 3.82 -0.83 -13.53
C TYR A 88 5.27 -0.36 -13.76
N MET A 89 6.00 -0.10 -12.68
CA MET A 89 7.36 0.40 -12.73
C MET A 89 8.31 -0.37 -11.80
N SER A 90 9.60 -0.39 -12.14
CA SER A 90 10.65 -0.78 -11.19
C SER A 90 10.91 0.36 -10.20
N TYR A 91 11.51 0.05 -9.05
CA TYR A 91 11.84 1.11 -8.10
C TYR A 91 12.83 2.12 -8.70
N ASN A 92 12.40 3.37 -8.82
CA ASN A 92 13.20 4.50 -9.27
C ASN A 92 12.73 5.77 -8.54
N GLU A 93 13.63 6.43 -7.80
CA GLU A 93 13.28 7.62 -7.02
C GLU A 93 12.71 8.75 -7.90
N ASN A 94 13.33 9.02 -9.06
CA ASN A 94 12.89 10.09 -9.96
C ASN A 94 11.51 9.80 -10.57
N GLU A 95 11.25 8.55 -10.96
CA GLU A 95 9.94 8.14 -11.48
C GLU A 95 8.86 8.25 -10.41
N LEU A 96 9.20 7.88 -9.16
CA LEU A 96 8.27 8.02 -8.03
C LEU A 96 8.04 9.49 -7.64
N GLU A 97 9.04 10.37 -7.77
CA GLU A 97 8.86 11.80 -7.54
C GLU A 97 7.95 12.42 -8.63
N ASN A 98 8.12 12.02 -9.89
CA ASN A 98 7.24 12.44 -10.97
C ASN A 98 5.81 11.96 -10.73
N LEU A 99 5.64 10.67 -10.44
CA LEU A 99 4.32 10.12 -10.11
C LEU A 99 3.68 10.87 -8.93
N TYR A 100 4.44 11.17 -7.89
CA TYR A 100 3.91 11.90 -6.74
C TYR A 100 3.41 13.30 -7.16
N SER A 101 4.17 13.99 -8.01
CA SER A 101 3.78 15.33 -8.51
C SER A 101 2.55 15.27 -9.40
N GLU A 102 2.45 14.27 -10.26
CA GLU A 102 1.25 14.01 -11.09
C GLU A 102 0.00 13.79 -10.21
N LEU A 103 0.15 12.97 -9.16
CA LEU A 103 -0.95 12.71 -8.21
C LEU A 103 -1.36 13.96 -7.42
N GLU A 104 -0.41 14.86 -7.10
CA GLU A 104 -0.71 16.16 -6.47
C GLU A 104 -1.51 17.06 -7.44
N GLU A 105 -1.11 17.13 -8.70
CA GLU A 105 -1.80 17.92 -9.73
C GLU A 105 -3.22 17.41 -9.96
N GLU A 106 -3.39 16.11 -10.20
CA GLU A 106 -4.70 15.49 -10.38
C GLU A 106 -5.63 15.73 -9.17
N PHE A 107 -5.09 15.57 -7.95
CA PHE A 107 -5.86 15.81 -6.73
C PHE A 107 -6.34 17.26 -6.64
N MET A 108 -5.49 18.22 -6.98
CA MET A 108 -5.84 19.64 -6.99
C MET A 108 -6.89 19.97 -8.06
N GLU A 109 -6.77 19.37 -9.24
CA GLU A 109 -7.76 19.52 -10.31
C GLU A 109 -9.13 18.98 -9.89
N GLU A 110 -9.18 17.76 -9.33
CA GLU A 110 -10.41 17.17 -8.81
C GLU A 110 -11.08 18.08 -7.76
N GLN A 111 -10.26 18.67 -6.86
CA GLN A 111 -10.77 19.60 -5.84
C GLN A 111 -11.31 20.89 -6.44
N MET A 112 -10.59 21.49 -7.40
CA MET A 112 -10.99 22.75 -8.04
C MET A 112 -12.28 22.59 -8.84
N GLU A 113 -12.45 21.46 -9.48
CA GLU A 113 -13.64 21.13 -10.26
C GLU A 113 -14.84 20.65 -9.42
N GLY A 114 -14.63 20.45 -8.10
CA GLY A 114 -15.66 19.93 -7.20
C GLY A 114 -16.03 18.47 -7.52
N LYS A 115 -15.15 17.73 -8.18
CA LYS A 115 -15.31 16.30 -8.47
C LYS A 115 -15.14 15.47 -7.21
N LYS A 116 -15.67 14.26 -7.24
CA LYS A 116 -15.38 13.26 -6.21
C LYS A 116 -13.90 12.89 -6.32
N ILE A 117 -13.17 13.02 -5.21
CA ILE A 117 -11.76 12.64 -5.14
C ILE A 117 -11.61 11.15 -5.41
N SER A 118 -10.76 10.80 -6.36
CA SER A 118 -10.46 9.42 -6.74
C SER A 118 -9.72 8.68 -5.63
N ASN A 119 -10.06 7.40 -5.43
CA ASN A 119 -9.31 6.53 -4.56
C ASN A 119 -8.08 6.02 -5.30
N ARG A 120 -6.90 6.34 -4.81
CA ARG A 120 -5.62 5.94 -5.41
C ARG A 120 -4.94 4.87 -4.56
N LEU A 121 -4.23 3.95 -5.21
CA LEU A 121 -3.50 2.87 -4.54
C LEU A 121 -2.11 2.71 -5.14
N ILE A 122 -1.09 2.68 -4.29
CA ILE A 122 0.26 2.27 -4.68
C ILE A 122 0.67 1.00 -3.94
N ILE A 123 1.21 0.04 -4.69
CA ILE A 123 1.64 -1.27 -4.19
C ILE A 123 3.16 -1.38 -4.39
N PHE A 124 3.90 -1.47 -3.31
CA PHE A 124 5.33 -1.78 -3.33
C PHE A 124 5.51 -3.27 -3.04
N ASP A 125 5.81 -4.06 -4.07
CA ASP A 125 5.99 -5.51 -3.91
C ASP A 125 7.46 -5.91 -3.99
N ASP A 126 7.97 -6.37 -2.85
CA ASP A 126 9.33 -6.91 -2.64
C ASP A 126 10.49 -5.98 -3.05
N VAL A 127 10.28 -4.67 -2.99
CA VAL A 127 11.26 -3.63 -3.41
C VAL A 127 12.50 -3.55 -2.50
N GLY A 128 12.46 -4.14 -1.31
CA GLY A 128 13.56 -4.12 -0.34
C GLY A 128 14.79 -4.97 -0.75
N TYR A 129 14.66 -5.81 -1.78
CA TYR A 129 15.72 -6.72 -2.21
C TYR A 129 16.76 -6.06 -3.12
N SER A 130 16.38 -5.01 -3.85
CA SER A 130 17.23 -4.34 -4.84
C SER A 130 18.43 -3.59 -4.28
N GLY A 131 18.59 -3.52 -2.96
CA GLY A 131 19.67 -2.74 -2.32
C GLY A 131 19.47 -1.23 -2.41
N SER A 132 18.52 -0.76 -3.19
CA SER A 132 18.23 0.65 -3.43
C SER A 132 17.81 1.38 -2.16
N LEU A 133 17.11 0.69 -1.27
CA LEU A 133 16.72 1.22 0.05
C LEU A 133 17.86 1.23 1.09
N LYS A 134 19.02 0.59 0.80
CA LYS A 134 20.15 0.55 1.73
C LYS A 134 20.99 1.82 1.70
N ASN A 135 20.96 2.57 0.61
CA ASN A 135 21.80 3.72 0.40
C ASN A 135 20.98 4.99 0.23
N LYS A 136 20.81 5.69 1.33
CA LYS A 136 20.49 7.12 1.40
C LYS A 136 19.07 7.58 1.09
N SER A 137 18.69 8.47 1.93
CA SER A 137 17.52 9.35 1.88
C SER A 137 16.22 8.66 1.48
N PHE A 138 15.47 8.35 2.46
CA PHE A 138 14.05 8.01 2.41
C PHE A 138 13.19 9.14 1.80
N GLY A 139 13.75 9.92 0.86
CA GLY A 139 13.15 11.11 0.31
C GLY A 139 11.72 10.86 -0.14
N ILE A 140 11.56 10.18 -1.26
CA ILE A 140 10.22 9.99 -1.86
C ILE A 140 9.35 9.00 -1.07
N ILE A 141 9.92 7.89 -0.56
CA ILE A 141 9.15 6.93 0.25
C ILE A 141 8.64 7.59 1.53
N SER A 142 9.49 8.39 2.20
CA SER A 142 9.07 9.13 3.39
C SER A 142 7.97 10.15 3.07
N LYS A 143 8.08 10.84 1.94
CA LYS A 143 7.07 11.77 1.43
C LYS A 143 5.73 11.05 1.16
N LEU A 144 5.76 9.92 0.45
CA LEU A 144 4.58 9.08 0.20
C LEU A 144 3.94 8.61 1.50
N VAL A 145 4.75 8.06 2.43
CA VAL A 145 4.24 7.57 3.71
C VAL A 145 3.63 8.70 4.55
N SER A 146 4.24 9.87 4.60
CA SER A 146 3.76 10.98 5.43
C SER A 146 2.56 11.69 4.82
N ASN A 147 2.60 11.95 3.53
CA ASN A 147 1.67 12.86 2.84
C ASN A 147 0.63 12.16 1.97
N GLY A 148 0.84 10.88 1.60
CA GLY A 148 -0.06 10.18 0.67
C GLY A 148 -1.53 10.21 1.07
N ARG A 149 -1.82 10.23 2.38
CA ARG A 149 -3.22 10.36 2.87
C ARG A 149 -3.90 11.65 2.38
N HIS A 150 -3.14 12.73 2.20
CA HIS A 150 -3.68 14.02 1.74
C HIS A 150 -4.07 13.98 0.26
N LEU A 151 -3.55 13.01 -0.48
CA LEU A 151 -3.86 12.75 -1.89
C LEU A 151 -4.89 11.62 -2.07
N ASN A 152 -5.53 11.18 -1.00
CA ASN A 152 -6.39 10.00 -0.96
C ASN A 152 -5.69 8.74 -1.49
N LEU A 153 -4.36 8.63 -1.25
CA LEU A 153 -3.50 7.54 -1.71
C LEU A 153 -3.36 6.47 -0.64
N SER A 154 -3.94 5.31 -0.88
CA SER A 154 -3.72 4.09 -0.10
C SER A 154 -2.39 3.44 -0.49
N GLN A 155 -1.76 2.73 0.45
CA GLN A 155 -0.42 2.19 0.25
C GLN A 155 -0.33 0.77 0.80
N ILE A 156 0.22 -0.14 -0.01
CA ILE A 156 0.54 -1.51 0.41
C ILE A 156 2.04 -1.72 0.21
N TYR A 157 2.71 -2.14 1.26
CA TYR A 157 4.13 -2.49 1.25
C TYR A 157 4.27 -3.98 1.53
N SER A 158 4.85 -4.73 0.60
CA SER A 158 5.19 -6.14 0.75
C SER A 158 6.70 -6.29 0.88
N SER A 159 7.17 -6.98 1.89
CA SER A 159 8.61 -7.19 2.10
C SER A 159 8.92 -8.61 2.55
N SER A 160 10.00 -9.17 2.01
CA SER A 160 10.58 -10.44 2.44
C SER A 160 11.70 -10.28 3.47
N VAL A 161 12.14 -9.06 3.71
CA VAL A 161 13.23 -8.75 4.66
C VAL A 161 12.65 -8.45 6.02
N SER A 162 12.97 -9.30 7.00
CA SER A 162 12.54 -9.12 8.38
C SER A 162 12.96 -7.76 8.96
N LEU A 163 12.03 -7.04 9.51
CA LEU A 163 12.14 -5.99 10.54
C LEU A 163 13.01 -4.75 10.31
N TRP A 164 13.85 -4.65 9.31
CA TRP A 164 14.71 -3.47 9.14
C TRP A 164 13.96 -2.23 8.64
N LEU A 165 12.77 -2.40 8.09
CA LEU A 165 11.88 -1.29 7.68
C LEU A 165 11.05 -0.74 8.84
N VAL A 166 10.88 -1.50 9.92
CA VAL A 166 10.03 -1.10 11.05
C VAL A 166 10.51 0.19 11.74
N PRO A 167 11.82 0.42 11.98
CA PRO A 167 12.27 1.68 12.59
C PRO A 167 12.04 2.90 11.71
N LEU A 168 11.95 2.72 10.39
CA LEU A 168 11.79 3.79 9.42
C LEU A 168 10.35 4.24 9.25
N TYR A 169 9.44 3.32 9.51
CA TYR A 169 7.99 3.56 9.41
C TYR A 169 7.32 3.70 10.78
N ALA A 170 8.00 3.25 11.85
CA ALA A 170 7.40 3.11 13.17
C ALA A 170 6.83 4.41 13.77
N PRO A 171 7.46 5.59 13.65
CA PRO A 171 6.89 6.79 14.29
C PRO A 171 5.54 7.19 13.70
N ASN A 172 5.30 6.89 12.40
CA ASN A 172 4.11 7.31 11.68
C ASN A 172 3.12 6.16 11.39
N LEU A 173 3.54 4.90 11.65
CA LEU A 173 2.73 3.70 11.43
C LEU A 173 2.14 3.12 12.71
N LEU A 174 2.47 3.65 13.88
CA LEU A 174 1.95 3.16 15.18
C LEU A 174 0.41 3.23 15.32
N GLY A 175 -0.26 3.76 14.32
CA GLY A 175 -1.73 3.71 14.23
C GLY A 175 -2.27 2.76 13.15
N GLN A 176 -1.42 2.05 12.39
CA GLN A 176 -1.88 1.23 11.27
C GLN A 176 -1.05 -0.06 11.16
N PHE A 177 -1.69 -1.15 11.36
CA PHE A 177 -1.28 -2.53 11.54
C PHE A 177 -0.21 -3.08 10.59
N SER A 178 0.75 -3.83 11.15
CA SER A 178 1.61 -4.74 10.39
C SER A 178 1.06 -6.16 10.46
N LEU A 179 0.82 -6.78 9.33
CA LEU A 179 0.53 -8.21 9.22
C LEU A 179 1.87 -8.96 9.09
N ILE A 180 2.27 -9.64 10.14
CA ILE A 180 3.47 -10.50 10.13
C ILE A 180 3.01 -11.91 9.85
N LEU A 181 3.43 -12.46 8.72
CA LEU A 181 3.15 -13.83 8.31
C LEU A 181 4.29 -14.76 8.76
N PRO A 182 3.97 -15.98 9.18
CA PRO A 182 4.94 -16.98 9.61
C PRO A 182 5.97 -17.36 8.53
#